data_0ba4c3022a4227fe406abeb6434e6551
#
_entry.id   0ba4c3022a4227fe406abeb6434e6551
#
_cell.length_a   1.000
_cell.length_b   1.000
_cell.length_c   1.000
_cell.angle_alpha   90.00
_cell.angle_beta   90.00
_cell.angle_gamma   90.00
#
_symmetry.space_group_name_H-M   'P 1'
#
loop_
_entity.id
_entity.type
_entity.pdbx_description
1 polymer ?
#
loop_
_entity_poly.entity_id
_entity_poly.type
_entity_poly.pdbx_seq_one_letter_code
_entity_poly.pdbx_strand_id
1 'polypeptide(L)'
;YDNVINRHRKVVYGMRRKILEGEDIADEITRLINEKTKDLAFLPAKINSKFVENFTAILPRVSEDVFEEIGQIKKDKERLSATRKLLKEVYAEKEAEFTPELMRKIEREVYMQVLDVLWMQHLENMQHLREGIHWRSIGQRDPLVEYRAESQKLFEAVQMSLRDEVL
;
A
#
# COMPACT_ATOMS: atom_id res chain seq x y z
N TYR A 1 -4.17 -21.44 15.01
CA TYR A 1 -4.60 -20.02 14.92
C TYR A 1 -3.51 -19.04 15.36
N ASP A 2 -2.88 -19.28 16.51
CA ASP A 2 -1.84 -18.38 17.05
C ASP A 2 -0.58 -18.32 16.18
N ASN A 3 -0.22 -19.40 15.49
CA ASN A 3 0.92 -19.44 14.59
C ASN A 3 0.78 -18.48 13.40
N VAL A 4 -0.42 -18.30 12.89
CA VAL A 4 -0.69 -17.39 11.77
C VAL A 4 -0.49 -15.95 12.22
N ILE A 5 -1.09 -15.57 13.33
CA ILE A 5 -0.93 -14.24 13.92
C ILE A 5 0.53 -13.96 14.25
N ASN A 6 1.26 -14.92 14.80
CA ASN A 6 2.68 -14.78 15.13
C ASN A 6 3.56 -14.57 13.89
N ARG A 7 3.26 -15.21 12.76
CA ARG A 7 3.95 -14.93 11.49
C ARG A 7 3.73 -13.51 11.02
N HIS A 8 2.48 -13.05 11.04
CA HIS A 8 2.13 -11.67 10.67
C HIS A 8 2.83 -10.68 11.59
N ARG A 9 2.85 -10.94 12.89
CA ARG A 9 3.55 -10.11 13.89
C ARG A 9 5.04 -10.02 13.59
N LYS A 10 5.70 -11.11 13.26
CA LYS A 10 7.13 -11.11 12.91
C LYS A 10 7.40 -10.25 11.68
N VAL A 11 6.56 -10.31 10.66
CA VAL A 11 6.70 -9.48 9.47
C VAL A 11 6.55 -8.00 9.83
N VAL A 12 5.48 -7.63 10.53
CA VAL A 12 5.19 -6.25 10.90
C VAL A 12 6.27 -5.68 11.83
N TYR A 13 6.68 -6.43 12.84
CA TYR A 13 7.73 -5.99 13.77
C TYR A 13 9.10 -5.93 13.09
N GLY A 14 9.36 -6.77 12.11
CA GLY A 14 10.54 -6.69 11.25
C GLY A 14 10.57 -5.40 10.44
N MET A 15 9.45 -5.03 9.82
CA MET A 15 9.30 -3.76 9.10
C MET A 15 9.51 -2.56 10.04
N ARG A 16 8.90 -2.60 11.22
CA ARG A 16 9.03 -1.57 12.24
C ARG A 16 10.48 -1.40 12.69
N ARG A 17 11.16 -2.51 12.98
CA ARG A 17 12.57 -2.51 13.41
C ARG A 17 13.49 -1.90 12.37
N LYS A 18 13.33 -2.24 11.11
CA LYS A 18 14.11 -1.67 10.00
C LYS A 18 14.04 -0.15 9.97
N ILE A 19 12.85 0.40 10.13
CA ILE A 19 12.65 1.84 10.15
C ILE A 19 13.28 2.48 11.40
N LEU A 20 13.16 1.85 12.57
CA LEU A 20 13.76 2.35 13.82
C LEU A 20 15.29 2.27 13.84
N GLU A 21 15.87 1.24 13.25
CA GLU A 21 17.33 1.03 13.18
C GLU A 21 18.00 1.92 12.12
N GLY A 22 17.25 2.72 11.40
CA GLY A 22 17.79 3.71 10.48
C GLY A 22 18.08 3.18 9.07
N GLU A 23 17.45 2.08 8.66
CA GLU A 23 17.44 1.72 7.24
C GLU A 23 16.85 2.88 6.41
N ASP A 24 17.34 3.02 5.21
CA ASP A 24 16.98 4.17 4.38
C ASP A 24 15.49 4.16 4.04
N ILE A 25 14.73 4.98 4.77
CA ILE A 25 13.29 5.15 4.52
C ILE A 25 13.02 5.64 3.09
N ALA A 26 13.95 6.37 2.49
CA ALA A 26 13.81 6.82 1.11
C ALA A 26 13.76 5.65 0.12
N ASP A 27 14.54 4.60 0.33
CA ASP A 27 14.51 3.39 -0.49
C ASP A 27 13.17 2.67 -0.33
N GLU A 28 12.65 2.59 0.89
CA GLU A 28 11.33 1.99 1.14
C GLU A 28 10.21 2.79 0.47
N ILE A 29 10.23 4.11 0.57
CA ILE A 29 9.26 4.99 -0.12
C ILE A 29 9.38 4.83 -1.64
N THR A 30 10.59 4.76 -2.17
CA THR A 30 10.82 4.51 -3.60
C THR A 30 10.22 3.17 -4.05
N ARG A 31 10.38 2.13 -3.24
CA ARG A 31 9.76 0.83 -3.49
C ARG A 31 8.24 0.92 -3.52
N LEU A 32 7.64 1.60 -2.56
CA LEU A 32 6.19 1.81 -2.49
C LEU A 32 5.67 2.60 -3.69
N ILE A 33 6.38 3.64 -4.11
CA ILE A 33 6.06 4.41 -5.32
C ILE A 33 6.09 3.53 -6.56
N ASN A 34 7.10 2.68 -6.70
CA ASN A 34 7.21 1.77 -7.84
C ASN A 34 6.07 0.74 -7.88
N GLU A 35 5.68 0.20 -6.74
CA GLU A 35 4.51 -0.69 -6.64
C GLU A 35 3.21 0.02 -7.01
N LYS A 36 2.99 1.21 -6.48
CA LYS A 36 1.81 2.03 -6.78
C LYS A 36 1.76 2.41 -8.26
N THR A 37 2.90 2.72 -8.86
CA THR A 37 3.03 3.02 -10.29
C THR A 37 2.49 1.87 -11.14
N LYS A 38 2.85 0.63 -10.80
CA LYS A 38 2.36 -0.56 -11.52
C LYS A 38 0.84 -0.67 -11.43
N ASP A 39 0.29 -0.53 -10.25
CA ASP A 39 -1.15 -0.62 -10.04
C ASP A 39 -1.92 0.45 -10.83
N LEU A 40 -1.43 1.68 -10.82
CA LEU A 40 -2.05 2.79 -11.54
C LEU A 40 -1.94 2.64 -13.06
N ALA A 41 -0.79 2.20 -13.57
CA ALA A 41 -0.54 2.07 -15.01
C ALA A 41 -1.33 0.93 -15.66
N PHE A 42 -1.63 -0.13 -14.91
CA PHE A 42 -2.34 -1.31 -15.41
C PHE A 42 -3.86 -1.26 -15.19
N LEU A 43 -4.41 -0.15 -14.73
CA LEU A 43 -5.85 0.04 -14.70
C LEU A 43 -6.42 -0.06 -16.13
N PRO A 44 -7.52 -0.83 -16.36
CA PRO A 44 -8.04 -1.04 -17.69
C PRO A 44 -8.36 0.26 -18.40
N ALA A 45 -7.87 0.39 -19.63
CA ALA A 45 -8.02 1.59 -20.47
C ALA A 45 -9.49 1.95 -20.80
N LYS A 46 -10.44 1.10 -20.52
CA LYS A 46 -11.89 1.36 -20.70
C LYS A 46 -12.47 2.37 -19.71
N ILE A 47 -11.65 2.87 -18.78
CA ILE A 47 -12.17 3.70 -17.70
C ILE A 47 -11.35 4.99 -17.62
N ASN A 48 -11.37 5.77 -18.69
CA ASN A 48 -10.71 7.08 -18.72
C ASN A 48 -11.13 7.97 -17.53
N SER A 49 -12.41 7.95 -17.16
CA SER A 49 -12.90 8.73 -16.02
C SER A 49 -12.36 8.23 -14.68
N LYS A 50 -12.39 6.90 -14.45
CA LYS A 50 -11.86 6.32 -13.21
C LYS A 50 -10.34 6.44 -13.09
N PHE A 51 -9.62 6.40 -14.21
CA PHE A 51 -8.19 6.61 -14.21
C PHE A 51 -7.86 8.02 -13.71
N VAL A 52 -8.51 9.03 -14.29
CA VAL A 52 -8.34 10.44 -13.87
C VAL A 52 -8.77 10.64 -12.42
N GLU A 53 -9.92 10.12 -12.02
CA GLU A 53 -10.41 10.20 -10.63
C GLU A 53 -9.42 9.59 -9.63
N ASN A 54 -8.87 8.42 -9.92
CA ASN A 54 -7.90 7.76 -9.04
C ASN A 54 -6.60 8.55 -8.90
N PHE A 55 -6.12 9.13 -10.01
CA PHE A 55 -4.93 9.97 -9.97
C PHE A 55 -5.19 11.30 -9.25
N THR A 56 -6.33 11.92 -9.48
CA THR A 56 -6.70 13.19 -8.82
C THR A 56 -6.83 13.00 -7.29
N ALA A 57 -7.36 11.85 -6.85
CA ALA A 57 -7.45 11.54 -5.43
C ALA A 57 -6.09 11.39 -4.75
N ILE A 58 -5.09 10.87 -5.47
CA ILE A 58 -3.74 10.63 -4.94
C ILE A 58 -2.85 11.87 -5.09
N LEU A 59 -3.00 12.59 -6.19
CA LEU A 59 -2.17 13.73 -6.56
C LEU A 59 -3.03 14.98 -6.85
N PRO A 60 -3.70 15.54 -5.83
CA PRO A 60 -4.65 16.64 -6.05
C PRO A 60 -4.03 17.93 -6.56
N ARG A 61 -2.71 18.08 -6.50
CA ARG A 61 -1.98 19.26 -6.98
C ARG A 61 -1.59 19.18 -8.45
N VAL A 62 -1.77 18.02 -9.08
CA VAL A 62 -1.45 17.82 -10.49
C VAL A 62 -2.67 18.09 -11.34
N SER A 63 -2.48 18.77 -12.47
CA SER A 63 -3.55 19.09 -13.42
C SER A 63 -4.17 17.83 -14.02
N GLU A 64 -5.49 17.81 -14.16
CA GLU A 64 -6.22 16.70 -14.79
C GLU A 64 -5.75 16.43 -16.24
N ASP A 65 -5.33 17.46 -16.96
CA ASP A 65 -4.82 17.33 -18.34
C ASP A 65 -3.62 16.37 -18.43
N VAL A 66 -2.74 16.38 -17.43
CA VAL A 66 -1.59 15.49 -17.35
C VAL A 66 -2.04 14.03 -17.21
N PHE A 67 -3.05 13.78 -16.41
CA PHE A 67 -3.61 12.44 -16.23
C PHE A 67 -4.30 11.94 -17.49
N GLU A 68 -5.02 12.80 -18.19
CA GLU A 68 -5.65 12.48 -19.46
C GLU A 68 -4.62 12.10 -20.53
N GLU A 69 -3.54 12.87 -20.65
CA GLU A 69 -2.44 12.56 -21.56
C GLU A 69 -1.82 11.18 -21.27
N ILE A 70 -1.58 10.86 -20.01
CA ILE A 70 -1.06 9.54 -19.60
C ILE A 70 -2.07 8.44 -19.93
N GLY A 71 -3.35 8.67 -19.65
CA GLY A 71 -4.43 7.72 -19.93
C GLY A 71 -4.61 7.40 -21.41
N GLN A 72 -4.24 8.31 -22.31
CA GLN A 72 -4.30 8.14 -23.75
C GLN A 72 -3.15 7.29 -24.33
N ILE A 73 -2.10 7.04 -23.56
CA ILE A 73 -0.97 6.21 -23.99
C ILE A 73 -1.43 4.75 -24.12
N LYS A 74 -1.35 4.20 -25.33
CA LYS A 74 -1.85 2.85 -25.64
C LYS A 74 -0.91 1.73 -25.21
N LYS A 75 0.40 1.98 -25.27
CA LYS A 75 1.40 0.99 -24.90
C LYS A 75 1.62 0.95 -23.40
N ASP A 76 1.46 -0.22 -22.78
CA ASP A 76 1.58 -0.41 -21.34
C ASP A 76 2.94 0.01 -20.79
N LYS A 77 4.04 -0.29 -21.50
CA LYS A 77 5.39 0.11 -21.08
C LYS A 77 5.60 1.62 -21.07
N GLU A 78 5.07 2.31 -22.06
CA GLU A 78 5.18 3.77 -22.16
C GLU A 78 4.33 4.44 -21.09
N ARG A 79 3.11 3.94 -20.85
CA ARG A 79 2.23 4.43 -19.78
C ARG A 79 2.83 4.20 -18.41
N LEU A 80 3.44 3.04 -18.16
CA LEU A 80 4.14 2.73 -16.92
C LEU A 80 5.32 3.69 -16.70
N SER A 81 6.11 3.94 -17.73
CA SER A 81 7.23 4.87 -17.68
C SER A 81 6.80 6.31 -17.41
N ALA A 82 5.74 6.78 -18.08
CA ALA A 82 5.18 8.12 -17.88
C ALA A 82 4.61 8.29 -16.46
N THR A 83 3.90 7.30 -15.97
CA THR A 83 3.36 7.31 -14.59
C THR A 83 4.47 7.34 -13.55
N ARG A 84 5.50 6.52 -13.73
CA ARG A 84 6.67 6.49 -12.84
C ARG A 84 7.38 7.84 -12.80
N LYS A 85 7.59 8.45 -13.96
CA LYS A 85 8.21 9.77 -14.08
C LYS A 85 7.40 10.82 -13.33
N LEU A 86 6.08 10.86 -13.52
CA LEU A 86 5.20 11.79 -12.83
C LEU A 86 5.27 11.64 -11.31
N LEU A 87 5.18 10.42 -10.79
CA LEU A 87 5.25 10.18 -9.34
C LEU A 87 6.61 10.57 -8.75
N LYS A 88 7.69 10.31 -9.46
CA LYS A 88 9.03 10.73 -9.03
C LYS A 88 9.21 12.24 -9.04
N GLU A 89 8.67 12.93 -10.03
CA GLU A 89 8.71 14.39 -10.10
C GLU A 89 7.93 15.02 -8.96
N VAL A 90 6.71 14.56 -8.68
CA VAL A 90 5.90 15.05 -7.56
C VAL A 90 6.59 14.80 -6.22
N TYR A 91 7.20 13.65 -6.04
CA TYR A 91 7.95 13.32 -4.84
C TYR A 91 9.18 14.24 -4.66
N ALA A 92 9.93 14.46 -5.73
CA ALA A 92 11.09 15.34 -5.72
C ALA A 92 10.72 16.79 -5.41
N GLU A 93 9.61 17.29 -5.93
CA GLU A 93 9.08 18.61 -5.62
C GLU A 93 8.75 18.74 -4.14
N LYS A 94 8.08 17.75 -3.55
CA LYS A 94 7.79 17.70 -2.12
C LYS A 94 9.08 17.68 -1.28
N GLU A 95 10.04 16.89 -1.65
CA GLU A 95 11.33 16.83 -0.97
C GLU A 95 12.07 18.17 -1.00
N ALA A 96 12.03 18.87 -2.14
CA ALA A 96 12.60 20.21 -2.27
C ALA A 96 11.87 21.24 -1.41
N GLU A 97 10.55 21.14 -1.27
CA GLU A 97 9.74 22.02 -0.42
C GLU A 97 10.05 21.87 1.07
N PHE A 98 10.24 20.63 1.55
CA PHE A 98 10.42 20.32 2.97
C PHE A 98 11.87 20.14 3.42
N THR A 99 12.84 20.11 2.58
CA THR A 99 14.22 19.64 2.75
C THR A 99 14.35 18.11 2.91
N PRO A 100 15.45 17.50 2.45
CA PRO A 100 15.61 16.05 2.55
C PRO A 100 15.57 15.50 3.98
N GLU A 101 16.17 16.20 4.93
CA GLU A 101 16.20 15.78 6.34
C GLU A 101 14.82 15.75 6.98
N LEU A 102 14.04 16.82 6.78
CA LEU A 102 12.69 16.91 7.30
C LEU A 102 11.77 15.90 6.60
N MET A 103 11.95 15.70 5.30
CA MET A 103 11.19 14.71 4.54
C MET A 103 11.42 13.30 5.08
N ARG A 104 12.66 12.91 5.36
CA ARG A 104 12.98 11.60 5.97
C ARG A 104 12.33 11.42 7.33
N LYS A 105 12.32 12.47 8.14
CA LYS A 105 11.67 12.44 9.45
C LYS A 105 10.15 12.25 9.34
N ILE A 106 9.51 13.00 8.46
CA ILE A 106 8.06 12.90 8.21
C ILE A 106 7.70 11.50 7.68
N GLU A 107 8.46 10.99 6.73
CA GLU A 107 8.25 9.65 6.16
C GLU A 107 8.30 8.57 7.24
N ARG A 108 9.29 8.61 8.13
CA ARG A 108 9.40 7.65 9.23
C ARG A 108 8.22 7.74 10.19
N GLU A 109 7.85 8.94 10.60
CA GLU A 109 6.72 9.14 11.51
C GLU A 109 5.40 8.67 10.93
N VAL A 110 5.12 9.04 9.67
CA VAL A 110 3.91 8.60 8.96
C VAL A 110 3.89 7.10 8.79
N TYR A 111 4.99 6.51 8.32
CA TYR A 111 5.11 5.08 8.11
C TYR A 111 4.84 4.30 9.39
N MET A 112 5.48 4.68 10.49
CA MET A 112 5.32 4.04 11.78
C MET A 112 3.89 4.17 12.32
N GLN A 113 3.32 5.35 12.21
CA GLN A 113 1.96 5.61 12.67
C GLN A 113 0.92 4.80 11.89
N VAL A 114 1.02 4.78 10.57
CA VAL A 114 0.13 4.00 9.70
C VAL A 114 0.30 2.51 9.98
N LEU A 115 1.53 2.02 10.09
CA LEU A 115 1.81 0.63 10.39
C LEU A 115 1.20 0.19 11.72
N ASP A 116 1.34 0.99 12.78
CA ASP A 116 0.79 0.70 14.09
C ASP A 116 -0.75 0.64 14.07
N VAL A 117 -1.40 1.60 13.43
CA VAL A 117 -2.86 1.62 13.28
C VAL A 117 -3.37 0.41 12.49
N LEU A 118 -2.75 0.11 11.37
CA LEU A 118 -3.13 -1.03 10.53
C LEU A 118 -2.90 -2.37 11.24
N TRP A 119 -1.85 -2.48 12.02
CA TRP A 119 -1.60 -3.68 12.82
C TRP A 119 -2.68 -3.89 13.88
N MET A 120 -3.09 -2.87 14.60
CA MET A 120 -4.18 -2.96 15.57
C MET A 120 -5.51 -3.34 14.92
N GLN A 121 -5.83 -2.74 13.78
CA GLN A 121 -7.02 -3.11 12.99
C GLN A 121 -6.94 -4.56 12.51
N HIS A 122 -5.76 -5.00 12.09
CA HIS A 122 -5.55 -6.39 11.66
C HIS A 122 -5.79 -7.38 12.78
N LEU A 123 -5.34 -7.09 13.99
CA LEU A 123 -5.60 -7.94 15.17
C LEU A 123 -7.11 -8.07 15.44
N GLU A 124 -7.86 -6.99 15.35
CA GLU A 124 -9.32 -7.02 15.47
C GLU A 124 -9.96 -7.85 14.36
N ASN A 125 -9.54 -7.63 13.11
CA ASN A 125 -10.06 -8.37 11.97
C ASN A 125 -9.76 -9.88 12.08
N MET A 126 -8.58 -10.25 12.58
CA MET A 126 -8.23 -11.64 12.83
C MET A 126 -9.07 -12.26 13.93
N GLN A 127 -9.40 -11.51 14.98
CA GLN A 127 -10.28 -11.96 16.04
C GLN A 127 -11.70 -12.24 15.49
N HIS A 128 -12.25 -11.33 14.71
CA HIS A 128 -13.54 -11.51 14.06
C HIS A 128 -13.55 -12.68 13.08
N LEU A 129 -12.46 -12.85 12.32
CA LEU A 129 -12.31 -13.99 11.42
C LEU A 129 -12.33 -15.31 12.18
N ARG A 130 -11.59 -15.40 13.28
CA ARG A 130 -11.55 -16.59 14.14
C ARG A 130 -12.94 -16.96 14.68
N GLU A 131 -13.70 -15.97 15.16
CA GLU A 131 -15.07 -16.16 15.62
C GLU A 131 -15.99 -16.60 14.48
N GLY A 132 -15.92 -15.95 13.32
CA GLY A 132 -16.73 -16.29 12.15
C GLY A 132 -16.46 -17.69 11.61
N ILE A 133 -15.21 -18.14 11.61
CA ILE A 133 -14.83 -19.48 11.17
C ILE A 133 -15.33 -20.55 12.14
N HIS A 134 -15.33 -20.27 13.43
CA HIS A 134 -15.93 -21.16 14.42
C HIS A 134 -17.41 -21.46 14.11
N TRP A 135 -18.16 -20.47 13.70
CA TRP A 135 -19.56 -20.62 13.25
C TRP A 135 -19.68 -21.34 11.89
N ARG A 136 -18.76 -21.09 10.97
CA ARG A 136 -18.74 -21.76 9.65
C ARG A 136 -18.33 -23.22 9.72
N SER A 137 -17.61 -23.65 10.76
CA SER A 137 -17.13 -25.01 10.92
C SER A 137 -18.24 -26.07 11.11
N ILE A 138 -19.47 -25.62 11.33
CA ILE A 138 -20.66 -26.46 11.35
C ILE A 138 -20.98 -27.06 9.95
N GLY A 139 -20.33 -26.59 8.89
CA GLY A 139 -20.60 -26.96 7.50
C GLY A 139 -19.44 -27.60 6.72
N GLN A 140 -18.82 -28.68 7.17
CA GLN A 140 -17.99 -29.61 6.38
C GLN A 140 -16.63 -29.13 5.84
N ARG A 141 -16.18 -27.90 6.06
CA ARG A 141 -14.82 -27.44 5.65
C ARG A 141 -13.87 -27.44 6.83
N ASP A 142 -12.58 -27.74 6.57
CA ASP A 142 -11.56 -27.62 7.60
C ASP A 142 -11.40 -26.15 8.04
N PRO A 143 -11.75 -25.80 9.29
CA PRO A 143 -11.71 -24.41 9.74
C PRO A 143 -10.30 -23.83 9.73
N LEU A 144 -9.27 -24.62 9.92
CA LEU A 144 -7.88 -24.14 9.89
C LEU A 144 -7.43 -23.75 8.50
N VAL A 145 -7.83 -24.51 7.48
CA VAL A 145 -7.51 -24.21 6.07
C VAL A 145 -8.20 -22.91 5.64
N GLU A 146 -9.47 -22.73 5.97
CA GLU A 146 -10.19 -21.49 5.69
C GLU A 146 -9.57 -20.30 6.42
N TYR A 147 -9.23 -20.46 7.68
CA TYR A 147 -8.58 -19.41 8.47
C TYR A 147 -7.25 -18.97 7.85
N ARG A 148 -6.41 -19.91 7.45
CA ARG A 148 -5.13 -19.59 6.77
C ARG A 148 -5.34 -18.85 5.47
N ALA A 149 -6.26 -19.29 4.64
CA ALA A 149 -6.54 -18.68 3.33
C ALA A 149 -7.08 -17.25 3.48
N GLU A 150 -8.07 -17.04 4.35
CA GLU A 150 -8.67 -15.74 4.57
C GLU A 150 -7.73 -14.78 5.32
N SER A 151 -6.94 -15.28 6.29
CA SER A 151 -5.96 -14.47 7.00
C SER A 151 -4.84 -13.98 6.08
N GLN A 152 -4.42 -14.77 5.11
CA GLN A 152 -3.44 -14.34 4.11
C GLN A 152 -3.98 -13.19 3.28
N LYS A 153 -5.24 -13.25 2.85
CA LYS A 153 -5.91 -12.16 2.13
C LYS A 153 -6.01 -10.88 2.97
N LEU A 154 -6.37 -11.01 4.25
CA LEU A 154 -6.43 -9.87 5.16
C LEU A 154 -5.06 -9.23 5.37
N PHE A 155 -4.02 -10.03 5.49
CA PHE A 155 -2.66 -9.54 5.67
C PHE A 155 -2.11 -8.86 4.40
N GLU A 156 -2.39 -9.40 3.24
CA GLU A 156 -2.08 -8.75 1.96
C GLU A 156 -2.79 -7.40 1.83
N ALA A 157 -4.06 -7.32 2.26
CA ALA A 157 -4.80 -6.07 2.30
C ALA A 157 -4.17 -5.05 3.26
N VAL A 158 -3.63 -5.47 4.40
CA VAL A 158 -2.87 -4.61 5.34
C VAL A 158 -1.64 -4.03 4.65
N GLN A 159 -0.87 -4.84 3.95
CA GLN A 159 0.33 -4.39 3.24
C GLN A 159 0.00 -3.40 2.13
N MET A 160 -1.07 -3.64 1.38
CA MET A 160 -1.56 -2.71 0.35
C MET A 160 -2.06 -1.40 0.97
N SER A 161 -2.78 -1.46 2.08
CA SER A 161 -3.26 -0.27 2.79
C SER A 161 -2.10 0.55 3.36
N LEU A 162 -1.06 -0.10 3.88
CA LEU A 162 0.15 0.58 4.33
C LEU A 162 0.76 1.41 3.19
N ARG A 163 0.93 0.81 2.03
CA ARG A 163 1.43 1.50 0.84
C ARG A 163 0.55 2.70 0.46
N ASP A 164 -0.75 2.49 0.38
CA ASP A 164 -1.69 3.49 -0.10
C ASP A 164 -1.85 4.65 0.89
N GLU A 165 -1.82 4.39 2.20
CA GLU A 165 -1.95 5.44 3.23
C GLU A 165 -0.64 6.20 3.47
N VAL A 166 0.53 5.57 3.30
CA VAL A 166 1.83 6.24 3.40
C VAL A 166 2.07 7.19 2.22
N LEU A 167 1.67 6.81 1.02
CA LEU A 167 1.79 7.63 -0.18
C LEU A 167 0.70 8.69 -0.26
#